data_09ca3a201388b1578a987faa3049c039
#
_entry.id   09ca3a201388b1578a987faa3049c039
#
_cell.length_a   1.000
_cell.length_b   1.000
_cell.length_c   1.000
_cell.angle_alpha   90.00
_cell.angle_beta   90.00
_cell.angle_gamma   90.00
#
_symmetry.space_group_name_H-M   'P 1'
#
loop_
_entity.id
_entity.type
_entity.pdbx_description
1 polymer ?
#
loop_
_entity_poly.entity_id
_entity_poly.type
_entity_poly.pdbx_seq_one_letter_code
_entity_poly.pdbx_strand_id
1 'polypeptide(L)'
;MRYAWALLILLLIMPLTAPAQKQKKSPAKMDTITGCVDEKSDVYILRTDDTLKELATLEPVGFDRTNFARFVGHKVAVSGQLVTSTEPPTIRVSSLDHIKNISDMCAP
;
A
#
# COMPACT_ATOMS: atom_id res chain seq x y z
N MET A 1 -61.68 -6.74 -22.09
CA MET A 1 -61.14 -6.66 -21.93
C MET A 1 -60.16 -6.53 -22.09
N ARG A 2 -59.98 -6.46 -22.06
CA ARG A 2 -59.13 -6.29 -22.07
C ARG A 2 -58.17 -5.88 -21.73
N TYR A 3 -58.02 -5.83 -21.38
CA TYR A 3 -57.09 -5.48 -20.93
C TYR A 3 -56.21 -5.41 -20.55
N ALA A 4 -56.40 -5.46 -20.41
CA ALA A 4 -55.59 -5.38 -19.82
C ALA A 4 -54.63 -5.68 -19.86
N TRP A 5 -54.46 -5.85 -19.88
CA TRP A 5 -53.42 -6.13 -19.70
C TRP A 5 -52.39 -5.74 -19.69
N ALA A 6 -52.55 -5.51 -19.61
CA ALA A 6 -51.60 -5.18 -19.38
C ALA A 6 -50.87 -5.10 -19.06
N LEU A 7 -50.73 -5.28 -18.74
CA LEU A 7 -49.83 -5.27 -18.26
C LEU A 7 -48.92 -5.38 -18.04
N LEU A 8 -48.96 -5.56 -17.90
CA LEU A 8 -48.10 -5.74 -17.53
C LEU A 8 -47.05 -5.66 -17.51
N ILE A 9 -46.95 -5.52 -17.60
CA ILE A 9 -45.99 -5.49 -17.48
C ILE A 9 -45.04 -5.27 -17.19
N LEU A 10 -44.96 -5.22 -16.93
CA LEU A 10 -44.00 -5.08 -16.53
C LEU A 10 -43.08 -5.03 -16.18
N LEU A 11 -43.05 -5.12 -15.99
CA LEU A 11 -42.12 -5.08 -15.53
C LEU A 11 -41.16 -5.13 -15.34
N LEU A 12 -40.95 -5.20 -15.25
CA LEU A 12 -39.99 -5.28 -14.95
C LEU A 12 -38.98 -5.14 -14.77
N ILE A 13 -38.77 -4.94 -14.76
CA ILE A 13 -37.79 -4.78 -14.60
C ILE A 13 -36.87 -4.70 -14.14
N MET A 14 -36.46 -4.72 -13.90
CA MET A 14 -35.47 -4.63 -13.35
C MET A 14 -34.46 -4.47 -13.15
N PRO A 15 -34.03 -4.33 -12.98
CA PRO A 15 -32.91 -4.08 -12.72
C PRO A 15 -32.06 -4.19 -12.35
N LEU A 16 -31.60 -4.37 -12.17
CA LEU A 16 -30.63 -4.45 -11.76
C LEU A 16 -29.68 -4.27 -11.48
N THR A 17 -29.33 -4.16 -11.28
CA THR A 17 -28.41 -3.96 -10.96
C THR A 17 -27.46 -3.96 -10.72
N ALA A 18 -26.85 -3.86 -10.58
CA ALA A 18 -25.81 -3.82 -10.26
C ALA A 18 -25.00 -3.64 -9.97
N PRO A 19 -24.61 -3.65 -9.77
CA PRO A 19 -23.62 -3.44 -9.40
C PRO A 19 -22.71 -3.31 -9.08
N ALA A 20 -22.34 -3.33 -8.87
CA ALA A 20 -21.42 -3.14 -8.57
C ALA A 20 -20.55 -3.35 -8.36
N GLN A 21 -20.29 -3.51 -8.29
CA GLN A 21 -19.40 -3.62 -8.04
C GLN A 21 -18.50 -3.48 -7.73
N LYS A 22 -18.18 -3.45 -7.63
CA LYS A 22 -17.34 -3.24 -7.38
C LYS A 22 -16.48 -3.29 -6.98
N GLN A 23 -16.12 -3.42 -6.77
CA GLN A 23 -15.28 -3.39 -6.43
C GLN A 23 -14.52 -3.53 -5.97
N LYS A 24 -14.11 -3.73 -5.78
CA LYS A 24 -13.37 -3.85 -5.40
C LYS A 24 -12.41 -3.81 -5.13
N LYS A 25 -12.12 -3.98 -5.04
CA LYS A 25 -11.12 -4.03 -4.64
C LYS A 25 -10.34 -3.13 -4.64
N SER A 26 -10.46 -2.76 -3.95
CA SER A 26 -9.72 -1.75 -3.89
C SER A 26 -8.36 -2.05 -3.89
N PRO A 27 -7.81 -1.59 -4.61
CA PRO A 27 -6.50 -1.79 -4.67
C PRO A 27 -5.84 -1.28 -3.56
N ALA A 28 -4.81 -1.76 -3.42
CA ALA A 28 -4.02 -1.30 -2.49
C ALA A 28 -3.82 0.13 -2.59
N LYS A 29 -4.05 0.79 -1.52
CA LYS A 29 -3.78 2.13 -1.44
C LYS A 29 -2.30 2.29 -1.25
N MET A 30 -1.70 3.20 -1.95
CA MET A 30 -0.29 3.52 -1.77
C MET A 30 -0.15 4.53 -0.66
N ASP A 31 0.65 4.19 0.34
CA ASP A 31 1.00 5.10 1.42
C ASP A 31 2.46 5.48 1.30
N THR A 32 2.80 6.65 1.81
CA THR A 32 4.19 7.10 1.82
C THR A 32 4.63 7.30 3.26
N ILE A 33 5.75 6.68 3.62
CA ILE A 33 6.32 6.81 4.95
C ILE A 33 7.74 7.32 4.79
N THR A 34 8.08 8.34 5.57
CA THR A 34 9.42 8.92 5.55
C THR A 34 10.17 8.47 6.79
N GLY A 35 11.38 8.04 6.63
CA GLY A 35 12.21 7.61 7.75
C GLY A 35 13.59 7.21 7.30
N CYS A 36 14.37 6.70 8.26
CA CYS A 36 15.71 6.25 8.00
C CYS A 36 15.72 4.75 7.81
N VAL A 37 16.42 4.29 6.79
CA VAL A 37 16.52 2.86 6.52
C VAL A 37 17.58 2.27 7.42
N ASP A 38 17.24 1.17 8.07
CA ASP A 38 18.18 0.42 8.91
C ASP A 38 17.99 -1.07 8.63
N GLU A 39 18.95 -1.85 9.01
CA GLU A 39 18.90 -3.30 8.84
C GLU A 39 18.84 -3.94 10.21
N LYS A 40 17.92 -4.89 10.39
CA LYS A 40 17.75 -5.58 11.65
C LYS A 40 17.43 -7.03 11.36
N SER A 41 18.34 -7.95 11.71
CA SER A 41 18.12 -9.39 11.58
C SER A 41 17.68 -9.78 10.16
N ASP A 42 18.44 -9.31 9.17
CA ASP A 42 18.18 -9.61 7.75
C ASP A 42 16.94 -8.95 7.19
N VAL A 43 16.34 -8.03 7.94
CA VAL A 43 15.15 -7.32 7.50
C VAL A 43 15.50 -5.84 7.46
N TYR A 44 14.97 -5.13 6.47
CA TYR A 44 15.20 -3.69 6.38
C TYR A 44 13.97 -2.98 6.94
N ILE A 45 14.21 -1.96 7.74
CA ILE A 45 13.14 -1.24 8.42
C ILE A 45 13.33 0.25 8.25
N LEU A 46 12.24 0.99 8.46
CA LEU A 46 12.27 2.44 8.53
C LEU A 46 12.15 2.84 9.99
N ARG A 47 13.00 3.76 10.41
CA ARG A 47 12.96 4.31 11.76
C ARG A 47 12.79 5.81 11.69
N THR A 48 12.29 6.40 12.76
CA THR A 48 12.30 7.85 12.86
C THR A 48 13.75 8.31 13.01
N ASP A 49 14.05 9.50 12.49
CA ASP A 49 15.43 9.98 12.52
C ASP A 49 15.79 10.63 13.84
N ASP A 50 14.84 10.89 14.73
CA ASP A 50 15.11 11.50 16.02
C ASP A 50 15.17 10.45 17.15
N THR A 51 14.19 9.58 17.26
CA THR A 51 14.14 8.62 18.36
C THR A 51 14.46 7.19 17.93
N LEU A 52 14.69 6.97 16.63
CA LEU A 52 14.99 5.67 16.05
C LEU A 52 13.87 4.65 16.32
N LYS A 53 12.65 5.15 16.44
CA LYS A 53 11.51 4.29 16.62
C LYS A 53 11.18 3.59 15.31
N GLU A 54 10.84 2.31 15.36
CA GLU A 54 10.50 1.57 14.16
C GLU A 54 9.15 2.01 13.64
N LEU A 55 9.14 2.41 12.37
CA LEU A 55 7.92 2.87 11.72
C LEU A 55 7.29 1.77 10.87
N ALA A 56 8.11 1.01 10.17
CA ALA A 56 7.62 0.01 9.26
C ALA A 56 8.75 -0.92 8.85
N THR A 57 8.36 -2.13 8.46
CA THR A 57 9.29 -3.08 7.84
C THR A 57 9.17 -2.92 6.33
N LEU A 58 10.28 -2.96 5.62
CA LEU A 58 10.28 -2.88 4.17
C LEU A 58 10.23 -4.28 3.60
N GLU A 59 9.25 -4.52 2.74
CA GLU A 59 9.14 -5.82 2.08
C GLU A 59 9.22 -5.62 0.57
N PRO A 60 10.18 -6.27 -0.11
CA PRO A 60 10.30 -6.12 -1.55
C PRO A 60 9.27 -7.02 -2.24
N VAL A 61 8.69 -6.52 -3.32
CA VAL A 61 7.77 -7.30 -4.14
C VAL A 61 8.34 -7.30 -5.54
N GLY A 62 8.84 -8.47 -5.96
CA GLY A 62 9.37 -8.58 -7.31
C GLY A 62 10.84 -8.29 -7.48
N PHE A 63 11.57 -8.04 -6.39
CA PHE A 63 13.01 -7.83 -6.47
C PHE A 63 13.65 -8.30 -5.17
N ASP A 64 14.98 -8.39 -5.17
CA ASP A 64 15.71 -8.90 -4.03
C ASP A 64 15.80 -7.85 -2.94
N ARG A 65 15.54 -8.27 -1.70
CA ARG A 65 15.58 -7.32 -0.57
C ARG A 65 16.96 -6.70 -0.36
N THR A 66 18.02 -7.34 -0.81
CA THR A 66 19.35 -6.77 -0.63
C THR A 66 19.52 -5.47 -1.40
N ASN A 67 18.61 -5.16 -2.32
CA ASN A 67 18.63 -3.87 -3.00
C ASN A 67 18.32 -2.71 -2.07
N PHE A 68 17.70 -2.99 -0.91
CA PHE A 68 17.47 -1.93 0.06
C PHE A 68 18.77 -1.52 0.77
N ALA A 69 19.82 -2.34 0.69
CA ALA A 69 21.06 -2.06 1.41
C ALA A 69 21.67 -0.73 1.02
N ARG A 70 21.45 -0.30 -0.23
CA ARG A 70 22.00 0.97 -0.69
C ARG A 70 21.44 2.17 0.05
N PHE A 71 20.30 1.98 0.70
CA PHE A 71 19.63 3.08 1.39
C PHE A 71 19.88 3.07 2.89
N VAL A 72 20.61 2.08 3.41
CA VAL A 72 20.85 2.01 4.85
C VAL A 72 21.59 3.26 5.28
N GLY A 73 21.11 3.91 6.32
CA GLY A 73 21.67 5.17 6.82
C GLY A 73 21.13 6.41 6.12
N HIS A 74 20.29 6.23 5.12
CA HIS A 74 19.71 7.36 4.37
C HIS A 74 18.31 7.66 4.88
N LYS A 75 17.93 8.90 4.79
CA LYS A 75 16.55 9.31 5.04
C LYS A 75 15.82 9.24 3.71
N VAL A 76 14.75 8.49 3.66
CA VAL A 76 14.03 8.26 2.42
C VAL A 76 12.54 8.39 2.62
N ALA A 77 11.82 8.63 1.53
CA ALA A 77 10.36 8.54 1.51
C ALA A 77 10.04 7.30 0.71
N VAL A 78 9.32 6.36 1.31
CA VAL A 78 9.00 5.08 0.68
C VAL A 78 7.51 5.03 0.42
N SER A 79 7.15 4.73 -0.81
CA SER A 79 5.74 4.59 -1.19
C SER A 79 5.47 3.11 -1.48
N GLY A 80 4.38 2.62 -0.95
CA GLY A 80 4.02 1.23 -1.18
C GLY A 80 2.72 0.90 -0.52
N GLN A 81 2.38 -0.37 -0.55
CA GLN A 81 1.17 -0.85 0.08
C GLN A 81 1.46 -1.10 1.56
N LEU A 82 0.71 -0.43 2.43
CA LEU A 82 0.90 -0.57 3.86
C LEU A 82 0.05 -1.71 4.39
N VAL A 83 0.68 -2.65 5.06
CA VAL A 83 0.00 -3.77 5.69
C VAL A 83 0.06 -3.55 7.19
N THR A 84 -1.08 -3.32 7.80
CA THR A 84 -1.12 -2.95 9.21
C THR A 84 -1.38 -4.14 10.13
N SER A 85 -1.49 -5.33 9.57
CA SER A 85 -1.70 -6.52 10.38
C SER A 85 -0.44 -7.00 11.09
N THR A 86 0.71 -6.39 10.79
CA THR A 86 1.97 -6.70 11.47
C THR A 86 2.35 -5.56 12.40
N GLU A 87 3.22 -5.85 13.36
CA GLU A 87 3.68 -4.86 14.34
C GLU A 87 5.21 -4.89 14.41
N PRO A 88 5.90 -3.91 13.87
CA PRO A 88 5.36 -2.71 13.21
C PRO A 88 4.71 -3.06 11.86
N PRO A 89 4.00 -2.12 11.27
CA PRO A 89 3.39 -2.41 9.97
C PRO A 89 4.45 -2.66 8.92
N THR A 90 4.04 -3.32 7.85
CA THR A 90 4.93 -3.62 6.74
C THR A 90 4.53 -2.78 5.55
N ILE A 91 5.51 -2.17 4.88
CA ILE A 91 5.23 -1.46 3.64
C ILE A 91 5.81 -2.30 2.50
N ARG A 92 4.96 -2.68 1.56
CA ARG A 92 5.34 -3.54 0.44
C ARG A 92 5.73 -2.65 -0.73
N VAL A 93 6.98 -2.78 -1.16
CA VAL A 93 7.57 -1.92 -2.17
C VAL A 93 7.70 -2.72 -3.46
N SER A 94 7.06 -2.27 -4.52
CA SER A 94 7.08 -3.00 -5.79
C SER A 94 8.15 -2.52 -6.75
N SER A 95 8.83 -1.43 -6.43
CA SER A 95 9.90 -0.92 -7.28
C SER A 95 10.82 -0.03 -6.47
N LEU A 96 12.10 -0.07 -6.76
CA LEU A 96 13.05 0.83 -6.10
C LEU A 96 12.77 2.29 -6.45
N ASP A 97 12.07 2.53 -7.53
CA ASP A 97 11.68 3.90 -7.89
C ASP A 97 10.71 4.51 -6.89
N HIS A 98 10.09 3.66 -6.06
CA HIS A 98 9.18 4.14 -5.03
C HIS A 98 9.91 4.57 -3.76
N ILE A 99 11.24 4.48 -3.75
CA ILE A 99 12.05 4.95 -2.65
C ILE A 99 12.78 6.20 -3.11
N LYS A 100 12.41 7.32 -2.49
CA LYS A 100 13.00 8.59 -2.86
C LYS A 100 13.99 9.00 -1.78
N ASN A 101 15.23 9.20 -2.17
CA ASN A 101 16.25 9.62 -1.23
C ASN A 101 16.02 11.08 -0.86
N ILE A 102 15.88 11.36 0.42
CA ILE A 102 15.72 12.72 0.92
C ILE A 102 17.05 13.27 1.39
N SER A 103 17.82 12.44 2.08
CA SER A 103 19.13 12.86 2.58
C SER A 103 20.04 11.64 2.64
N ASP A 104 21.31 11.85 2.35
CA ASP A 104 22.29 10.76 2.41
C ASP A 104 22.63 10.39 3.83
N MET A 105 22.18 11.16 4.80
CA MET A 105 22.42 10.87 6.20
C MET A 105 21.16 11.11 6.98
N CYS A 106 20.93 10.25 7.95
CA CYS A 106 19.87 10.47 8.89
C CYS A 106 20.33 11.48 9.92
N ALA A 107 19.41 12.31 10.38
CA ALA A 107 19.75 13.27 11.41
C ALA A 107 20.13 12.54 12.67
N PRO A 108 21.10 13.02 13.42
CA PRO A 108 21.50 12.38 14.66
C PRO A 108 20.46 12.54 15.74
#